data_fe40dafa929c388a4888df073fbb7425
#
_entry.id   fe40dafa929c388a4888df073fbb7425
#
_cell.length_a   1.000
_cell.length_b   1.000
_cell.length_c   1.000
_cell.angle_alpha   90.00
_cell.angle_beta   90.00
_cell.angle_gamma   90.00
#
_symmetry.space_group_name_H-M   'P 1'
#
loop_
_entity.id
_entity.type
_entity.pdbx_description
1 polymer ?
#
loop_
_entity_poly.entity_id
_entity_poly.type
_entity_poly.pdbx_seq_one_letter_code
_entity_poly.pdbx_strand_id
1 'polypeptide(L)'
;MMFAGMSIAVALVVTFPLLLSIAAYGWSSVFGDPHRFPGSPRVHRFLMICQFAGVTAVYAFPSSYSLYLLASIYAGQGFGAAYYIHKKGRVDCGCLGPQVQSKLGLPLVVINILFAGICIISSITYGFISQEVAEPRLVPVGLLLEAMLLLLSLVVIVGVPDAVHAIRLYRRMAARHAPKVLKRKERAV
;
A
#
# COMPACT_ATOMS: atom_id res chain seq x y z
N MET A 1 -25.08 0.42 -17.16
CA MET A 1 -23.67 0.01 -17.39
C MET A 1 -22.65 0.98 -16.86
N MET A 2 -22.82 2.31 -16.99
CA MET A 2 -21.87 3.33 -16.53
C MET A 2 -21.64 3.34 -14.99
N PHE A 3 -22.67 3.00 -14.20
CA PHE A 3 -22.60 3.00 -12.72
C PHE A 3 -21.83 1.83 -12.11
N ALA A 4 -21.88 0.64 -12.74
CA ALA A 4 -21.07 -0.49 -12.30
C ALA A 4 -19.57 -0.25 -12.47
N GLY A 5 -19.16 0.40 -13.56
CA GLY A 5 -17.75 0.77 -13.79
C GLY A 5 -17.23 1.81 -12.79
N MET A 6 -18.05 2.76 -12.37
CA MET A 6 -17.68 3.78 -11.40
C MET A 6 -17.51 3.18 -9.99
N SER A 7 -18.34 2.20 -9.60
CA SER A 7 -18.18 1.49 -8.32
C SER A 7 -16.89 0.66 -8.27
N ILE A 8 -16.51 0.00 -9.37
CA ILE A 8 -15.27 -0.74 -9.48
C ILE A 8 -14.06 0.20 -9.39
N ALA A 9 -14.08 1.34 -10.07
CA ALA A 9 -13.00 2.31 -10.00
C ALA A 9 -12.79 2.86 -8.58
N VAL A 10 -13.88 3.17 -7.87
CA VAL A 10 -13.82 3.58 -6.47
C VAL A 10 -13.24 2.45 -5.60
N ALA A 11 -13.72 1.22 -5.76
CA ALA A 11 -13.22 0.06 -5.03
C ALA A 11 -11.69 -0.10 -5.25
N LEU A 12 -11.22 -0.01 -6.49
CA LEU A 12 -9.80 -0.09 -6.82
C LEU A 12 -8.98 1.01 -6.13
N VAL A 13 -9.45 2.26 -6.19
CA VAL A 13 -8.75 3.40 -5.59
C VAL A 13 -8.65 3.26 -4.08
N VAL A 14 -9.73 2.86 -3.40
CA VAL A 14 -9.74 2.79 -1.93
C VAL A 14 -9.09 1.52 -1.38
N THR A 15 -8.97 0.45 -2.16
CA THR A 15 -8.34 -0.80 -1.69
C THR A 15 -6.84 -0.85 -1.99
N PHE A 16 -6.36 -0.18 -3.03
CA PHE A 16 -4.98 -0.23 -3.47
C PHE A 16 -3.94 0.11 -2.37
N PRO A 17 -4.09 1.19 -1.56
CA PRO A 17 -3.15 1.46 -0.48
C PRO A 17 -3.11 0.37 0.60
N LEU A 18 -4.26 -0.27 0.88
CA LEU A 18 -4.31 -1.38 1.84
C LEU A 18 -3.63 -2.62 1.29
N LEU A 19 -3.82 -2.93 0.00
CA LEU A 19 -3.13 -4.03 -0.67
C LEU A 19 -1.62 -3.81 -0.68
N LEU A 20 -1.15 -2.58 -0.93
CA LEU A 20 0.27 -2.22 -0.80
C LEU A 20 0.78 -2.48 0.62
N SER A 21 0.02 -2.09 1.63
CA SER A 21 0.38 -2.31 3.04
C SER A 21 0.44 -3.80 3.39
N ILE A 22 -0.53 -4.59 2.93
CA ILE A 22 -0.58 -6.06 3.13
C ILE A 22 0.62 -6.72 2.45
N ALA A 23 0.91 -6.36 1.19
CA ALA A 23 2.02 -6.91 0.43
C ALA A 23 3.37 -6.56 1.07
N ALA A 24 3.55 -5.30 1.52
CA ALA A 24 4.76 -4.87 2.21
C ALA A 24 5.00 -5.63 3.52
N TYR A 25 3.94 -5.79 4.31
CA TYR A 25 4.02 -6.56 5.56
C TYR A 25 4.30 -8.04 5.28
N GLY A 26 3.58 -8.65 4.34
CA GLY A 26 3.79 -10.05 3.94
C GLY A 26 5.23 -10.29 3.51
N TRP A 27 5.75 -9.43 2.63
CA TRP A 27 7.13 -9.52 2.17
C TRP A 27 8.14 -9.38 3.32
N SER A 28 7.98 -8.37 4.16
CA SER A 28 8.91 -8.16 5.27
C SER A 28 8.82 -9.23 6.36
N SER A 29 7.66 -9.88 6.52
CA SER A 29 7.52 -11.00 7.47
C SER A 29 8.20 -12.28 7.00
N VAL A 30 8.36 -12.46 5.68
CA VAL A 30 9.00 -13.66 5.10
C VAL A 30 10.50 -13.45 4.90
N PHE A 31 10.91 -12.26 4.42
CA PHE A 31 12.28 -12.00 3.97
C PHE A 31 13.00 -10.92 4.79
N GLY A 32 12.32 -10.27 5.71
CA GLY A 32 12.83 -9.14 6.47
C GLY A 32 13.04 -9.43 7.95
N ASP A 33 13.55 -8.43 8.65
CA ASP A 33 13.69 -8.45 10.09
C ASP A 33 12.37 -7.96 10.73
N PRO A 34 11.62 -8.83 11.42
CA PRO A 34 10.33 -8.48 12.03
C PRO A 34 10.41 -7.41 13.12
N HIS A 35 11.62 -7.09 13.60
CA HIS A 35 11.83 -6.09 14.66
C HIS A 35 11.77 -4.64 14.18
N ARG A 36 11.70 -4.39 12.86
CA ARG A 36 11.67 -3.02 12.31
C ARG A 36 10.30 -2.35 12.37
N PHE A 37 9.23 -3.08 12.62
CA PHE A 37 7.90 -2.49 12.68
C PHE A 37 7.65 -1.77 14.02
N PRO A 38 7.15 -0.53 14.01
CA PRO A 38 6.77 0.16 15.22
C PRO A 38 5.56 -0.56 15.85
N GLY A 39 5.74 -1.08 17.04
CA GLY A 39 4.70 -1.76 17.78
C GLY A 39 4.92 -3.26 17.97
N SER A 40 3.91 -3.91 18.53
CA SER A 40 3.97 -5.33 18.78
C SER A 40 3.65 -6.11 17.48
N PRO A 41 4.36 -7.22 17.17
CA PRO A 41 4.06 -8.06 16.02
C PRO A 41 2.61 -8.58 15.99
N ARG A 42 1.97 -8.70 17.16
CA ARG A 42 0.56 -9.11 17.27
C ARG A 42 -0.38 -8.04 16.73
N VAL A 43 -0.12 -6.78 17.04
CA VAL A 43 -0.92 -5.64 16.56
C VAL A 43 -0.83 -5.54 15.03
N HIS A 44 0.37 -5.74 14.47
CA HIS A 44 0.54 -5.71 13.02
C HIS A 44 -0.16 -6.85 12.30
N ARG A 45 -0.09 -8.08 12.85
CA ARG A 45 -0.84 -9.22 12.29
C ARG A 45 -2.35 -8.97 12.34
N PHE A 46 -2.86 -8.46 13.46
CA PHE A 46 -4.26 -8.11 13.59
C PHE A 46 -4.67 -7.04 12.58
N LEU A 47 -3.88 -5.98 12.43
CA LEU A 47 -4.12 -4.93 11.45
C LEU A 47 -4.15 -5.47 10.02
N MET A 48 -3.20 -6.33 9.66
CA MET A 48 -3.15 -6.98 8.35
C MET A 48 -4.40 -7.83 8.08
N ILE A 49 -4.86 -8.60 9.08
CA ILE A 49 -6.09 -9.40 8.97
C ILE A 49 -7.29 -8.48 8.76
N CYS A 50 -7.40 -7.38 9.51
CA CYS A 50 -8.47 -6.40 9.33
C CYS A 50 -8.44 -5.77 7.94
N GLN A 51 -7.26 -5.38 7.45
CA GLN A 51 -7.09 -4.82 6.11
C GLN A 51 -7.52 -5.81 5.04
N PHE A 52 -7.04 -7.05 5.12
CA PHE A 52 -7.40 -8.10 4.16
C PHE A 52 -8.90 -8.38 4.18
N ALA A 53 -9.50 -8.54 5.35
CA ALA A 53 -10.94 -8.75 5.49
C ALA A 53 -11.75 -7.56 4.94
N GLY A 54 -11.31 -6.31 5.18
CA GLY A 54 -11.95 -5.12 4.66
C GLY A 54 -11.89 -5.04 3.14
N VAL A 55 -10.73 -5.32 2.55
CA VAL A 55 -10.55 -5.35 1.09
C VAL A 55 -11.43 -6.44 0.47
N THR A 56 -11.37 -7.66 0.99
CA THR A 56 -12.20 -8.78 0.50
C THR A 56 -13.69 -8.47 0.63
N ALA A 57 -14.12 -7.83 1.72
CA ALA A 57 -15.51 -7.44 1.91
C ALA A 57 -16.01 -6.48 0.81
N VAL A 58 -15.19 -5.55 0.34
CA VAL A 58 -15.58 -4.62 -0.74
C VAL A 58 -15.84 -5.34 -2.06
N TYR A 59 -15.05 -6.37 -2.38
CA TYR A 59 -15.22 -7.12 -3.62
C TYR A 59 -16.25 -8.24 -3.54
N ALA A 60 -16.33 -8.93 -2.38
CA ALA A 60 -17.26 -10.03 -2.18
C ALA A 60 -18.70 -9.53 -1.89
N PHE A 61 -18.79 -8.40 -1.18
CA PHE A 61 -20.06 -7.81 -0.75
C PHE A 61 -20.07 -6.31 -1.03
N PRO A 62 -20.14 -5.88 -2.31
CA PRO A 62 -20.14 -4.47 -2.68
C PRO A 62 -21.36 -3.76 -2.10
N SER A 63 -21.18 -3.10 -0.98
CA SER A 63 -22.24 -2.42 -0.23
C SER A 63 -21.71 -1.17 0.46
N SER A 64 -22.59 -0.27 0.87
CA SER A 64 -22.22 0.88 1.70
C SER A 64 -21.52 0.44 3.00
N TYR A 65 -21.93 -0.70 3.57
CA TYR A 65 -21.34 -1.21 4.81
C TYR A 65 -19.87 -1.62 4.64
N SER A 66 -19.49 -2.21 3.50
CA SER A 66 -18.09 -2.56 3.24
C SER A 66 -17.20 -1.33 3.10
N LEU A 67 -17.72 -0.23 2.55
CA LEU A 67 -17.02 1.05 2.50
C LEU A 67 -16.89 1.69 3.89
N TYR A 68 -17.92 1.60 4.76
CA TYR A 68 -17.81 2.04 6.15
C TYR A 68 -16.79 1.21 6.94
N LEU A 69 -16.70 -0.10 6.68
CA LEU A 69 -15.67 -0.94 7.27
C LEU A 69 -14.27 -0.47 6.86
N LEU A 70 -14.05 -0.19 5.56
CA LEU A 70 -12.79 0.38 5.09
C LEU A 70 -12.49 1.74 5.71
N ALA A 71 -13.48 2.62 5.81
CA ALA A 71 -13.34 3.92 6.46
C ALA A 71 -12.85 3.76 7.91
N SER A 72 -13.43 2.81 8.64
CA SER A 72 -13.03 2.49 10.02
C SER A 72 -11.59 1.98 10.11
N ILE A 73 -11.17 1.15 9.16
CA ILE A 73 -9.79 0.64 9.09
C ILE A 73 -8.81 1.78 8.84
N TYR A 74 -9.09 2.64 7.85
CA TYR A 74 -8.26 3.80 7.55
C TYR A 74 -8.20 4.79 8.73
N ALA A 75 -9.34 5.10 9.35
CA ALA A 75 -9.39 5.96 10.51
C ALA A 75 -8.55 5.37 11.66
N GLY A 76 -8.72 4.08 11.96
CA GLY A 76 -7.94 3.39 12.98
C GLY A 76 -6.43 3.43 12.72
N GLN A 77 -6.02 3.25 11.47
CA GLN A 77 -4.60 3.38 11.07
C GLN A 77 -4.10 4.81 11.21
N GLY A 78 -4.88 5.81 10.78
CA GLY A 78 -4.54 7.21 10.91
C GLY A 78 -4.36 7.62 12.37
N PHE A 79 -5.32 7.27 13.22
CA PHE A 79 -5.23 7.53 14.67
C PHE A 79 -4.10 6.76 15.34
N GLY A 80 -3.90 5.48 14.98
CA GLY A 80 -2.80 4.68 15.49
C GLY A 80 -1.45 5.26 15.12
N ALA A 81 -1.27 5.70 13.88
CA ALA A 81 -0.06 6.37 13.42
C ALA A 81 0.16 7.70 14.14
N ALA A 82 -0.87 8.53 14.30
CA ALA A 82 -0.80 9.80 15.02
C ALA A 82 -0.41 9.60 16.50
N TYR A 83 -1.03 8.63 17.17
CA TYR A 83 -0.69 8.27 18.54
C TYR A 83 0.77 7.82 18.67
N TYR A 84 1.25 6.99 17.73
CA TYR A 84 2.62 6.50 17.74
C TYR A 84 3.63 7.61 17.52
N ILE A 85 3.37 8.52 16.57
CA ILE A 85 4.20 9.70 16.29
C ILE A 85 4.26 10.61 17.53
N HIS A 86 3.13 10.79 18.19
CA HIS A 86 3.07 11.62 19.41
C HIS A 86 3.89 11.00 20.55
N LYS A 87 3.82 9.69 20.74
CA LYS A 87 4.47 8.99 21.86
C LYS A 87 5.95 8.71 21.66
N LYS A 88 6.37 8.36 20.44
CA LYS A 88 7.75 7.89 20.14
C LYS A 88 8.51 8.75 19.13
N GLY A 89 7.86 9.78 18.57
CA GLY A 89 8.44 10.59 17.51
C GLY A 89 8.42 9.87 16.15
N ARG A 90 9.23 10.37 15.21
CA ARG A 90 9.34 9.81 13.85
C ARG A 90 10.16 8.54 13.87
N VAL A 91 9.53 7.39 13.82
CA VAL A 91 10.13 6.05 13.78
C VAL A 91 10.06 5.51 12.36
N ASP A 92 10.96 4.62 11.97
CA ASP A 92 10.87 3.92 10.70
C ASP A 92 9.62 3.03 10.68
N CYS A 93 8.78 3.21 9.66
CA CYS A 93 7.53 2.46 9.51
C CYS A 93 7.76 1.03 9.00
N GLY A 94 8.84 0.81 8.25
CA GLY A 94 9.06 -0.46 7.56
C GLY A 94 8.00 -0.79 6.48
N CYS A 95 7.03 0.12 6.26
CA CYS A 95 5.86 -0.10 5.40
C CYS A 95 6.19 -0.28 3.91
N LEU A 96 7.41 0.12 3.49
CA LEU A 96 7.89 -0.02 2.11
C LEU A 96 9.03 -1.04 1.99
N GLY A 97 9.13 -1.96 2.96
CA GLY A 97 10.14 -2.99 2.99
C GLY A 97 11.50 -2.53 3.57
N PRO A 98 12.45 -3.47 3.76
CA PRO A 98 13.71 -3.23 4.47
C PRO A 98 14.67 -2.31 3.70
N GLN A 99 14.45 -2.12 2.40
CA GLN A 99 15.36 -1.35 1.55
C GLN A 99 15.00 0.14 1.46
N VAL A 100 13.77 0.51 1.84
CA VAL A 100 13.29 1.89 1.81
C VAL A 100 13.06 2.36 3.24
N GLN A 101 13.89 3.31 3.70
CA GLN A 101 13.67 3.97 4.98
C GLN A 101 12.43 4.86 4.89
N SER A 102 11.28 4.31 5.23
CA SER A 102 10.01 5.04 5.29
C SER A 102 9.76 5.47 6.74
N LYS A 103 9.92 6.77 6.99
CA LYS A 103 9.63 7.32 8.33
C LYS A 103 8.12 7.48 8.51
N LEU A 104 7.63 6.97 9.65
CA LEU A 104 6.27 7.24 10.09
C LEU A 104 6.12 8.76 10.29
N GLY A 105 5.34 9.40 9.46
CA GLY A 105 5.22 10.86 9.43
C GLY A 105 3.78 11.34 9.27
N LEU A 106 3.61 12.64 9.46
CA LEU A 106 2.32 13.32 9.27
C LEU A 106 1.65 12.99 7.91
N PRO A 107 2.39 12.86 6.78
CA PRO A 107 1.78 12.48 5.50
C PRO A 107 0.99 11.17 5.56
N LEU A 108 1.49 10.16 6.29
CA LEU A 108 0.77 8.88 6.42
C LEU A 108 -0.56 9.05 7.17
N VAL A 109 -0.58 9.87 8.23
CA VAL A 109 -1.81 10.18 8.97
C VAL A 109 -2.80 10.89 8.05
N VAL A 110 -2.36 11.92 7.33
CA VAL A 110 -3.20 12.69 6.40
C VAL A 110 -3.77 11.79 5.30
N ILE A 111 -2.94 10.95 4.68
CA ILE A 111 -3.39 10.02 3.63
C ILE A 111 -4.47 9.07 4.18
N ASN A 112 -4.27 8.47 5.35
CA ASN A 112 -5.27 7.58 5.93
C ASN A 112 -6.59 8.30 6.24
N ILE A 113 -6.55 9.53 6.76
CA ILE A 113 -7.75 10.32 7.03
C ILE A 113 -8.46 10.70 5.72
N LEU A 114 -7.71 11.07 4.67
CA LEU A 114 -8.28 11.35 3.35
C LEU A 114 -8.99 10.12 2.78
N PHE A 115 -8.37 8.93 2.82
CA PHE A 115 -9.00 7.71 2.35
C PHE A 115 -10.21 7.31 3.19
N ALA A 116 -10.19 7.52 4.50
CA ALA A 116 -11.37 7.36 5.34
C ALA A 116 -12.52 8.28 4.89
N GLY A 117 -12.22 9.54 4.61
CA GLY A 117 -13.19 10.52 4.08
C GLY A 117 -13.75 10.10 2.71
N ILE A 118 -12.88 9.67 1.80
CA ILE A 118 -13.30 9.16 0.47
C ILE A 118 -14.24 7.97 0.63
N CYS A 119 -13.93 7.01 1.50
CA CYS A 119 -14.79 5.85 1.76
C CYS A 119 -16.16 6.26 2.31
N ILE A 120 -16.21 7.23 3.23
CA ILE A 120 -17.48 7.73 3.80
C ILE A 120 -18.32 8.42 2.72
N ILE A 121 -17.72 9.34 1.95
CA ILE A 121 -18.41 10.04 0.88
C ILE A 121 -18.94 9.04 -0.17
N SER A 122 -18.08 8.11 -0.59
CA SER A 122 -18.45 7.06 -1.54
C SER A 122 -19.58 6.17 -1.00
N SER A 123 -19.57 5.85 0.30
CA SER A 123 -20.62 5.05 0.93
C SER A 123 -21.97 5.76 0.92
N ILE A 124 -21.98 7.06 1.22
CA ILE A 124 -23.20 7.87 1.17
C ILE A 124 -23.73 7.94 -0.27
N THR A 125 -22.86 8.24 -1.23
CA THR A 125 -23.22 8.33 -2.65
C THR A 125 -23.73 6.98 -3.18
N TYR A 126 -23.06 5.88 -2.81
CA TYR A 126 -23.46 4.54 -3.19
C TYR A 126 -24.81 4.14 -2.57
N GLY A 127 -25.07 4.52 -1.33
CA GLY A 127 -26.36 4.29 -0.65
C GLY A 127 -27.55 4.96 -1.34
N PHE A 128 -27.33 6.11 -1.99
CA PHE A 128 -28.38 6.79 -2.76
C PHE A 128 -28.62 6.14 -4.13
N ILE A 129 -27.63 5.49 -4.73
CA ILE A 129 -27.68 4.98 -6.11
C ILE A 129 -28.02 3.49 -6.17
N SER A 130 -27.67 2.71 -5.16
CA SER A 130 -27.65 1.24 -5.20
C SER A 130 -28.90 0.54 -4.69
N GLN A 131 -30.07 1.14 -4.78
CA GLN A 131 -31.32 0.35 -4.66
C GLN A 131 -31.55 -0.61 -5.87
N GLU A 132 -30.71 -0.56 -6.90
CA GLU A 132 -30.74 -1.48 -8.04
C GLU A 132 -29.52 -2.41 -8.05
N VAL A 133 -29.75 -3.62 -7.55
CA VAL A 133 -29.16 -4.91 -7.95
C VAL A 133 -27.62 -4.96 -8.07
N ALA A 134 -26.96 -5.43 -7.03
CA ALA A 134 -25.66 -6.06 -7.15
C ALA A 134 -25.80 -7.36 -7.97
N GLU A 135 -25.41 -7.35 -9.25
CA GLU A 135 -25.36 -8.59 -10.04
C GLU A 135 -24.32 -9.54 -9.45
N PRO A 136 -24.70 -10.75 -9.04
CA PRO A 136 -23.75 -11.73 -8.45
C PRO A 136 -22.63 -12.16 -9.39
N ARG A 137 -22.73 -11.82 -10.67
CA ARG A 137 -21.71 -12.09 -11.70
C ARG A 137 -20.43 -11.26 -11.56
N LEU A 138 -20.47 -10.15 -10.81
CA LEU A 138 -19.30 -9.28 -10.64
C LEU A 138 -18.35 -9.73 -9.52
N VAL A 139 -18.77 -10.62 -8.63
CA VAL A 139 -17.96 -11.12 -7.52
C VAL A 139 -16.65 -11.81 -8.02
N PRO A 140 -16.69 -12.77 -8.96
CA PRO A 140 -15.45 -13.42 -9.42
C PRO A 140 -14.53 -12.46 -10.16
N VAL A 141 -15.07 -11.48 -10.89
CA VAL A 141 -14.26 -10.43 -11.55
C VAL A 141 -13.60 -9.53 -10.50
N GLY A 142 -14.32 -9.16 -9.45
CA GLY A 142 -13.78 -8.38 -8.34
C GLY A 142 -12.63 -9.09 -7.63
N LEU A 143 -12.79 -10.37 -7.31
CA LEU A 143 -11.74 -11.18 -6.67
C LEU A 143 -10.51 -11.39 -7.58
N LEU A 144 -10.72 -11.55 -8.88
CA LEU A 144 -9.63 -11.62 -9.84
C LEU A 144 -8.84 -10.30 -9.89
N LEU A 145 -9.54 -9.16 -9.92
CA LEU A 145 -8.91 -7.83 -9.86
C LEU A 145 -8.14 -7.61 -8.56
N GLU A 146 -8.70 -8.04 -7.42
CA GLU A 146 -8.00 -8.01 -6.13
C GLU A 146 -6.69 -8.80 -6.19
N ALA A 147 -6.73 -10.03 -6.69
CA ALA A 147 -5.55 -10.88 -6.83
C ALA A 147 -4.50 -10.24 -7.76
N MET A 148 -4.91 -9.68 -8.91
CA MET A 148 -4.01 -8.98 -9.82
C MET A 148 -3.39 -7.74 -9.19
N LEU A 149 -4.16 -6.95 -8.45
CA LEU A 149 -3.67 -5.77 -7.73
C LEU A 149 -2.70 -6.14 -6.61
N LEU A 150 -2.97 -7.23 -5.90
CA LEU A 150 -2.06 -7.74 -4.87
C LEU A 150 -0.71 -8.15 -5.49
N LEU A 151 -0.74 -8.87 -6.62
CA LEU A 151 0.47 -9.22 -7.36
C LEU A 151 1.21 -7.98 -7.86
N LEU A 152 0.50 -7.01 -8.44
CA LEU A 152 1.10 -5.76 -8.89
C LEU A 152 1.71 -4.99 -7.72
N SER A 153 1.03 -4.92 -6.58
CA SER A 153 1.53 -4.30 -5.36
C SER A 153 2.82 -4.95 -4.88
N LEU A 154 2.88 -6.28 -4.93
CA LEU A 154 4.07 -7.04 -4.56
C LEU A 154 5.24 -6.75 -5.51
N VAL A 155 5.00 -6.71 -6.83
CA VAL A 155 6.01 -6.34 -7.83
C VAL A 155 6.53 -4.91 -7.58
N VAL A 156 5.66 -3.96 -7.28
CA VAL A 156 6.05 -2.58 -6.98
C VAL A 156 6.90 -2.50 -5.71
N ILE A 157 6.51 -3.18 -4.65
CA ILE A 157 7.21 -3.15 -3.35
C ILE A 157 8.60 -3.79 -3.44
N VAL A 158 8.73 -4.88 -4.21
CA VAL A 158 9.99 -5.60 -4.36
C VAL A 158 10.82 -5.02 -5.50
N GLY A 159 10.21 -4.86 -6.68
CA GLY A 159 10.92 -4.52 -7.91
C GLY A 159 11.43 -3.08 -7.94
N VAL A 160 10.66 -2.11 -7.44
CA VAL A 160 11.08 -0.70 -7.49
C VAL A 160 12.28 -0.42 -6.59
N PRO A 161 12.33 -0.85 -5.32
CA PRO A 161 13.51 -0.68 -4.48
C PRO A 161 14.75 -1.38 -5.04
N ASP A 162 14.61 -2.59 -5.57
CA ASP A 162 15.71 -3.34 -6.17
C ASP A 162 16.26 -2.67 -7.42
N ALA A 163 15.39 -2.18 -8.30
CA ALA A 163 15.78 -1.43 -9.49
C ALA A 163 16.52 -0.13 -9.12
N VAL A 164 16.01 0.62 -8.14
CA VAL A 164 16.67 1.84 -7.64
C VAL A 164 18.03 1.51 -7.04
N HIS A 165 18.14 0.43 -6.27
CA HIS A 165 19.41 -0.02 -5.70
C HIS A 165 20.41 -0.40 -6.79
N ALA A 166 20.01 -1.18 -7.78
CA ALA A 166 20.84 -1.58 -8.91
C ALA A 166 21.35 -0.38 -9.71
N ILE A 167 20.47 0.61 -10.00
CA ILE A 167 20.86 1.86 -10.68
C ILE A 167 21.88 2.65 -9.85
N ARG A 168 21.69 2.77 -8.55
CA ARG A 168 22.65 3.45 -7.66
C ARG A 168 24.00 2.75 -7.62
N LEU A 169 23.99 1.42 -7.56
CA LEU A 169 25.22 0.62 -7.58
C LEU A 169 25.96 0.80 -8.91
N TYR A 170 25.25 0.69 -10.02
CA TYR A 170 25.81 0.91 -11.37
C TYR A 170 26.45 2.30 -11.51
N ARG A 171 25.75 3.36 -11.09
CA ARG A 171 26.29 4.73 -11.11
C ARG A 171 27.56 4.87 -10.27
N ARG A 172 27.61 4.24 -9.09
CA ARG A 172 28.83 4.25 -8.25
C ARG A 172 30.00 3.51 -8.91
N MET A 173 29.73 2.38 -9.55
CA MET A 173 30.76 1.65 -10.30
C MET A 173 31.25 2.42 -11.51
N ALA A 174 30.34 2.99 -12.31
CA ALA A 174 30.69 3.82 -13.45
C ALA A 174 31.56 5.02 -13.05
N ALA A 175 31.19 5.72 -11.97
CA ALA A 175 31.98 6.84 -11.46
C ALA A 175 33.39 6.44 -10.98
N ARG A 176 33.56 5.21 -10.47
CA ARG A 176 34.89 4.70 -10.05
C ARG A 176 35.77 4.29 -11.23
N HIS A 177 35.19 3.88 -12.35
CA HIS A 177 35.91 3.39 -13.52
C HIS A 177 36.20 4.47 -14.55
N ALA A 178 35.34 5.48 -14.68
CA ALA A 178 35.50 6.58 -15.63
C ALA A 178 36.88 7.28 -15.55
N PRO A 179 37.39 7.68 -14.38
CA PRO A 179 38.69 8.35 -14.29
C PRO A 179 39.89 7.44 -14.65
N LYS A 180 39.75 6.12 -14.48
CA LYS A 180 40.78 5.15 -14.83
C LYS A 180 40.94 4.98 -16.33
N VAL A 181 39.82 5.02 -17.07
CA VAL A 181 39.81 4.91 -18.53
C VAL A 181 40.39 6.17 -19.19
N LEU A 182 40.07 7.35 -18.67
CA LEU A 182 40.64 8.63 -19.15
C LEU A 182 42.14 8.71 -18.96
N LYS A 183 42.65 8.36 -17.75
CA LYS A 183 44.10 8.32 -17.48
C LYS A 183 44.86 7.30 -18.33
N ARG A 184 44.19 6.23 -18.78
CA ARG A 184 44.84 5.22 -19.65
C ARG A 184 44.95 5.73 -21.09
N LYS A 185 43.97 6.51 -21.57
CA LYS A 185 44.05 7.17 -22.88
C LYS A 185 45.12 8.24 -22.95
N GLU A 186 45.29 9.05 -21.89
CA GLU A 186 46.32 10.08 -21.83
C GLU A 186 47.74 9.50 -21.82
N ARG A 187 47.97 8.28 -21.35
CA ARG A 187 49.30 7.62 -21.37
C ARG A 187 49.59 6.86 -22.67
N ALA A 188 48.61 6.72 -23.54
CA ALA A 188 48.73 6.00 -24.80
C ALA A 188 48.89 6.91 -26.02
N VAL A 189 48.91 8.24 -25.80
CA VAL A 189 49.26 9.31 -26.72
C VAL A 189 50.64 9.86 -26.32
#